data_dc8653eac8b0969ec250fe64bc37f69e
#
_entry.id   dc8653eac8b0969ec250fe64bc37f69e
#
_cell.length_a   1.000
_cell.length_b   1.000
_cell.length_c   1.000
_cell.angle_alpha   90.00
_cell.angle_beta   90.00
_cell.angle_gamma   90.00
#
_symmetry.space_group_name_H-M   'P 1'
#
loop_
_entity.id
_entity.type
_entity.pdbx_description
1 polymer ?
#
loop_
_entity_poly.entity_id
_entity_poly.type
_entity_poly.pdbx_seq_one_letter_code
_entity_poly.pdbx_strand_id
1 'polypeptide(L)'
;MNDMRDTLESESGFSGVTHALSAVAIILAAFTWRPAWYDVLFHTRSLWVLALMLLVATGGALMPDLDNTRSSAKSALGFIGDGLSAFMRMTAPMIQSVFHTKYDKDYGNAHRGFYHYGITAVGAGALFYWLCSMRRVGVVAGFAVSGATVAIALAFVAVHIALSVLIKPILGKMRSGAGALGDVIPLLVSVGVVGVIWHSLPADANYALVGLAFGVGWFIHELGDCFTTDGDPILAPLRIRGKMMYDVRFLPIASGGAVEKMVIAPLLIVVIIWALFTLVGVL
;
A
#
# COMPACT_ATOMS: atom_id res chain seq x y z
N MET A 1 -34.57 3.76 10.60
CA MET A 1 -34.37 3.57 9.15
C MET A 1 -33.07 4.23 8.61
N ASN A 2 -32.49 5.18 9.34
CA ASN A 2 -31.18 5.77 8.97
C ASN A 2 -29.99 4.87 9.32
N ASP A 3 -30.09 4.04 10.34
CA ASP A 3 -29.04 3.18 10.84
C ASP A 3 -28.66 2.03 9.87
N MET A 4 -29.58 1.66 8.98
CA MET A 4 -29.35 0.60 7.98
C MET A 4 -28.71 1.14 6.68
N ARG A 5 -28.75 2.46 6.43
CA ARG A 5 -28.01 3.09 5.32
C ARG A 5 -26.53 3.29 5.66
N ASP A 6 -26.23 3.59 6.92
CA ASP A 6 -24.84 3.80 7.37
C ASP A 6 -24.02 2.50 7.42
N THR A 7 -24.69 1.34 7.48
CA THR A 7 -24.03 0.02 7.40
C THR A 7 -23.81 -0.46 5.96
N LEU A 8 -24.41 0.20 4.96
CA LEU A 8 -24.29 -0.15 3.54
C LEU A 8 -23.37 0.79 2.75
N GLU A 9 -22.83 1.86 3.34
CA GLU A 9 -21.65 2.54 2.83
C GLU A 9 -20.41 1.68 3.13
N SER A 10 -20.40 0.49 2.52
CA SER A 10 -19.25 -0.39 2.48
C SER A 10 -18.08 0.36 1.84
N GLU A 11 -16.89 0.10 2.36
CA GLU A 11 -15.62 0.56 1.80
C GLU A 11 -15.66 0.52 0.27
N SER A 12 -15.49 1.67 -0.36
CA SER A 12 -15.57 1.82 -1.82
C SER A 12 -14.21 1.46 -2.45
N GLY A 13 -13.87 0.22 -2.52
CA GLY A 13 -12.61 -0.31 -3.00
C GLY A 13 -12.43 -1.76 -2.54
N PHE A 14 -11.45 -2.51 -2.98
CA PHE A 14 -11.12 -3.78 -2.35
C PHE A 14 -10.74 -3.53 -0.88
N SER A 15 -10.97 -4.52 -0.02
CA SER A 15 -10.54 -4.42 1.37
C SER A 15 -9.02 -4.24 1.44
N GLY A 16 -8.52 -3.51 2.43
CA GLY A 16 -7.07 -3.33 2.62
C GLY A 16 -6.30 -4.66 2.66
N VAL A 17 -6.93 -5.74 3.14
CA VAL A 17 -6.35 -7.09 3.13
C VAL A 17 -6.15 -7.59 1.70
N THR A 18 -7.12 -7.40 0.80
CA THR A 18 -7.02 -7.84 -0.59
C THR A 18 -5.95 -7.05 -1.35
N HIS A 19 -5.84 -5.74 -1.13
CA HIS A 19 -4.75 -4.93 -1.71
C HIS A 19 -3.38 -5.39 -1.23
N ALA A 20 -3.23 -5.64 0.07
CA ALA A 20 -2.00 -6.16 0.65
C ALA A 20 -1.61 -7.53 0.06
N LEU A 21 -2.56 -8.47 -0.03
CA LEU A 21 -2.34 -9.79 -0.63
C LEU A 21 -1.98 -9.68 -2.12
N SER A 22 -2.62 -8.77 -2.87
CA SER A 22 -2.31 -8.55 -4.29
C SER A 22 -0.88 -8.08 -4.49
N ALA A 23 -0.41 -7.13 -3.68
CA ALA A 23 0.96 -6.64 -3.73
C ALA A 23 1.98 -7.76 -3.44
N VAL A 24 1.73 -8.56 -2.39
CA VAL A 24 2.57 -9.72 -2.04
C VAL A 24 2.57 -10.75 -3.16
N ALA A 25 1.41 -11.13 -3.69
CA ALA A 25 1.28 -12.13 -4.73
C ALA A 25 2.02 -11.74 -6.01
N ILE A 26 1.85 -10.49 -6.46
CA ILE A 26 2.47 -9.99 -7.71
C ILE A 26 3.99 -9.92 -7.58
N ILE A 27 4.52 -9.36 -6.49
CA ILE A 27 5.98 -9.25 -6.32
C ILE A 27 6.61 -10.63 -6.13
N LEU A 28 5.99 -11.49 -5.34
CA LEU A 28 6.50 -12.84 -5.11
C LEU A 28 6.47 -13.68 -6.39
N ALA A 29 5.39 -13.61 -7.16
CA ALA A 29 5.29 -14.25 -8.46
C ALA A 29 6.35 -13.73 -9.44
N ALA A 30 6.55 -12.41 -9.52
CA ALA A 30 7.58 -11.81 -10.36
C ALA A 30 9.00 -12.26 -9.95
N PHE A 31 9.28 -12.35 -8.66
CA PHE A 31 10.55 -12.86 -8.15
C PHE A 31 10.76 -14.35 -8.50
N THR A 32 9.72 -15.15 -8.39
CA THR A 32 9.77 -16.61 -8.61
C THR A 32 9.91 -16.94 -10.09
N TRP A 33 9.09 -16.33 -10.94
CA TRP A 33 9.07 -16.62 -12.40
C TRP A 33 10.16 -15.90 -13.18
N ARG A 34 10.71 -14.83 -12.62
CA ARG A 34 11.77 -14.02 -13.23
C ARG A 34 11.52 -13.72 -14.70
N PRO A 35 10.39 -13.08 -15.05
CA PRO A 35 10.19 -12.63 -16.41
C PRO A 35 11.36 -11.73 -16.83
N ALA A 36 11.66 -11.65 -18.13
CA ALA A 36 12.84 -10.92 -18.63
C ALA A 36 12.98 -9.47 -18.09
N TRP A 37 11.85 -8.79 -17.85
CA TRP A 37 11.84 -7.46 -17.24
C TRP A 37 12.25 -7.44 -15.76
N TYR A 38 12.14 -8.57 -15.04
CA TYR A 38 12.50 -8.65 -13.64
C TYR A 38 14.00 -8.39 -13.42
N ASP A 39 14.86 -9.08 -14.17
CA ASP A 39 16.30 -8.91 -14.05
C ASP A 39 16.75 -7.50 -14.46
N VAL A 40 16.02 -6.85 -15.36
CA VAL A 40 16.26 -5.44 -15.74
C VAL A 40 15.93 -4.47 -14.61
N LEU A 41 14.81 -4.71 -13.90
CA LEU A 41 14.33 -3.77 -12.89
C LEU A 41 14.86 -4.08 -11.48
N PHE A 42 14.95 -5.34 -11.12
CA PHE A 42 15.16 -5.71 -9.71
C PHE A 42 16.54 -6.28 -9.40
N HIS A 43 17.26 -6.91 -10.33
CA HIS A 43 18.64 -7.42 -10.20
C HIS A 43 19.00 -8.08 -8.85
N THR A 44 18.02 -8.50 -8.04
CA THR A 44 18.29 -9.06 -6.72
C THR A 44 17.94 -10.55 -6.65
N ARG A 45 18.78 -11.30 -5.94
CA ARG A 45 18.52 -12.69 -5.54
C ARG A 45 18.45 -12.87 -4.03
N SER A 46 18.67 -11.79 -3.29
CA SER A 46 18.63 -11.82 -1.82
C SER A 46 17.19 -11.96 -1.32
N LEU A 47 16.92 -13.00 -0.55
CA LEU A 47 15.62 -13.21 0.12
C LEU A 47 15.31 -12.12 1.14
N TRP A 48 16.33 -11.53 1.75
CA TRP A 48 16.15 -10.43 2.70
C TRP A 48 15.72 -9.14 1.99
N VAL A 49 16.29 -8.86 0.82
CA VAL A 49 15.84 -7.73 -0.02
C VAL A 49 14.42 -7.99 -0.52
N LEU A 50 14.10 -9.22 -0.94
CA LEU A 50 12.75 -9.60 -1.31
C LEU A 50 11.77 -9.41 -0.14
N ALA A 51 12.10 -9.88 1.06
CA ALA A 51 11.26 -9.71 2.23
C ALA A 51 10.99 -8.22 2.51
N LEU A 52 12.02 -7.38 2.43
CA LEU A 52 11.88 -5.94 2.58
C LEU A 52 10.98 -5.32 1.50
N MET A 53 11.14 -5.73 0.23
CA MET A 53 10.29 -5.29 -0.87
C MET A 53 8.83 -5.70 -0.67
N LEU A 54 8.56 -6.94 -0.24
CA LEU A 54 7.20 -7.42 0.04
C LEU A 54 6.52 -6.60 1.13
N LEU A 55 7.24 -6.33 2.23
CA LEU A 55 6.72 -5.50 3.32
C LEU A 55 6.42 -4.08 2.87
N VAL A 56 7.36 -3.45 2.15
CA VAL A 56 7.19 -2.07 1.69
C VAL A 56 6.10 -1.96 0.63
N ALA A 57 5.98 -2.93 -0.28
CA ALA A 57 4.88 -2.96 -1.25
C ALA A 57 3.51 -3.12 -0.58
N THR A 58 3.43 -3.95 0.47
CA THR A 58 2.21 -4.07 1.28
C THR A 58 1.81 -2.71 1.88
N GLY A 59 2.77 -1.97 2.44
CA GLY A 59 2.53 -0.62 2.92
C GLY A 59 2.12 0.35 1.81
N GLY A 60 2.78 0.30 0.67
CA GLY A 60 2.43 1.08 -0.52
C GLY A 60 0.99 0.81 -0.98
N ALA A 61 0.56 -0.46 -0.95
CA ALA A 61 -0.80 -0.86 -1.31
C ALA A 61 -1.87 -0.41 -0.31
N LEU A 62 -1.50 0.04 0.88
CA LEU A 62 -2.43 0.54 1.89
C LEU A 62 -2.40 2.07 2.00
N MET A 63 -1.41 2.73 1.38
CA MET A 63 -1.22 4.18 1.50
C MET A 63 -2.32 5.02 0.85
N PRO A 64 -2.84 4.71 -0.36
CA PRO A 64 -3.91 5.52 -0.96
C PRO A 64 -5.12 5.68 -0.05
N ASP A 65 -5.52 4.61 0.61
CA ASP A 65 -6.66 4.57 1.54
C ASP A 65 -6.50 5.44 2.80
N LEU A 66 -5.33 6.04 3.03
CA LEU A 66 -5.18 7.00 4.14
C LEU A 66 -6.03 8.26 3.96
N ASP A 67 -6.44 8.59 2.75
CA ASP A 67 -7.40 9.67 2.49
C ASP A 67 -8.82 9.33 3.00
N ASN A 68 -9.12 8.04 3.18
CA ASN A 68 -10.38 7.56 3.74
C ASN A 68 -10.35 7.61 5.28
N THR A 69 -11.28 8.35 5.87
CA THR A 69 -11.37 8.52 7.33
C THR A 69 -11.62 7.23 8.10
N ARG A 70 -12.19 6.23 7.45
CA ARG A 70 -12.55 4.92 8.03
C ARG A 70 -11.54 3.82 7.73
N SER A 71 -10.44 4.13 7.02
CA SER A 71 -9.48 3.10 6.63
C SER A 71 -8.77 2.46 7.83
N SER A 72 -8.53 1.18 7.71
CA SER A 72 -7.76 0.41 8.70
C SER A 72 -6.29 0.87 8.78
N ALA A 73 -5.72 1.30 7.64
CA ALA A 73 -4.36 1.84 7.57
C ALA A 73 -4.22 3.13 8.39
N LYS A 74 -5.19 4.05 8.27
CA LYS A 74 -5.24 5.28 9.08
C LYS A 74 -5.30 4.94 10.58
N SER A 75 -6.20 4.04 10.96
CA SER A 75 -6.36 3.60 12.36
C SER A 75 -5.10 2.92 12.90
N ALA A 76 -4.35 2.24 12.05
CA ALA A 76 -3.10 1.59 12.42
C ALA A 76 -2.02 2.60 12.84
N LEU A 77 -1.93 3.72 12.14
CA LEU A 77 -0.92 4.77 12.38
C LEU A 77 -1.30 5.75 13.51
N GLY A 78 -2.50 5.64 14.10
CA GLY A 78 -2.95 6.51 15.19
C GLY A 78 -2.88 8.00 14.81
N PHE A 79 -2.32 8.84 15.68
CA PHE A 79 -2.23 10.30 15.44
C PHE A 79 -1.43 10.68 14.18
N ILE A 80 -0.43 9.87 13.80
CA ILE A 80 0.32 10.06 12.55
C ILE A 80 -0.62 9.82 11.35
N GLY A 81 -1.42 8.76 11.41
CA GLY A 81 -2.44 8.47 10.40
C GLY A 81 -3.49 9.56 10.30
N ASP A 82 -3.91 10.14 11.43
CA ASP A 82 -4.83 11.27 11.43
C ASP A 82 -4.25 12.49 10.74
N GLY A 83 -3.01 12.84 11.05
CA GLY A 83 -2.29 13.96 10.43
C GLY A 83 -2.08 13.75 8.93
N LEU A 84 -1.65 12.56 8.53
CA LEU A 84 -1.41 12.23 7.12
C LEU A 84 -2.73 12.19 6.32
N SER A 85 -3.78 11.59 6.88
CA SER A 85 -5.12 11.61 6.31
C SER A 85 -5.67 13.03 6.12
N ALA A 86 -5.49 13.89 7.13
CA ALA A 86 -5.90 15.30 7.04
C ALA A 86 -5.12 16.03 5.94
N PHE A 87 -3.81 15.82 5.85
CA PHE A 87 -2.97 16.36 4.79
C PHE A 87 -3.42 15.90 3.40
N MET A 88 -3.64 14.61 3.21
CA MET A 88 -4.08 14.06 1.92
C MET A 88 -5.45 14.63 1.51
N ARG A 89 -6.40 14.69 2.42
CA ARG A 89 -7.74 15.26 2.17
C ARG A 89 -7.72 16.76 1.91
N MET A 90 -6.77 17.48 2.47
CA MET A 90 -6.60 18.92 2.19
C MET A 90 -5.96 19.14 0.82
N THR A 91 -4.93 18.37 0.49
CA THR A 91 -4.13 18.59 -0.73
C THR A 91 -4.76 17.98 -1.97
N ALA A 92 -5.46 16.86 -1.88
CA ALA A 92 -6.10 16.22 -3.03
C ALA A 92 -7.05 17.15 -3.79
N PRO A 93 -8.04 17.82 -3.15
CA PRO A 93 -8.92 18.76 -3.84
C PRO A 93 -8.17 19.97 -4.43
N MET A 94 -7.13 20.46 -3.76
CA MET A 94 -6.31 21.57 -4.25
C MET A 94 -5.62 21.20 -5.58
N ILE A 95 -5.02 20.01 -5.63
CA ILE A 95 -4.35 19.52 -6.85
C ILE A 95 -5.38 19.22 -7.94
N GLN A 96 -6.48 18.58 -7.59
CA GLN A 96 -7.57 18.28 -8.51
C GLN A 96 -8.17 19.54 -9.16
N SER A 97 -8.33 20.62 -8.38
CA SER A 97 -8.89 21.88 -8.88
C SER A 97 -8.11 22.47 -10.05
N VAL A 98 -6.80 22.19 -10.15
CA VAL A 98 -5.95 22.64 -11.26
C VAL A 98 -6.30 21.93 -12.58
N PHE A 99 -6.75 20.68 -12.50
CA PHE A 99 -6.98 19.81 -13.66
C PHE A 99 -8.45 19.53 -13.92
N HIS A 100 -9.32 19.81 -12.92
CA HIS A 100 -10.75 19.51 -12.96
C HIS A 100 -11.44 20.13 -14.18
N THR A 101 -12.39 19.40 -14.75
CA THR A 101 -13.24 19.86 -15.85
C THR A 101 -14.70 19.93 -15.38
N LYS A 102 -15.53 20.69 -16.09
CA LYS A 102 -16.98 20.77 -15.80
C LYS A 102 -17.72 19.42 -15.90
N TYR A 103 -17.09 18.40 -16.44
CA TYR A 103 -17.66 17.05 -16.60
C TYR A 103 -17.20 16.07 -15.53
N ASP A 104 -16.26 16.48 -14.67
CA ASP A 104 -15.78 15.63 -13.58
C ASP A 104 -16.78 15.60 -12.44
N LYS A 105 -16.88 14.46 -11.79
CA LYS A 105 -17.65 14.35 -10.56
C LYS A 105 -17.00 15.20 -9.47
N ASP A 106 -17.82 15.84 -8.66
CA ASP A 106 -17.35 16.48 -7.44
C ASP A 106 -17.17 15.41 -6.36
N TYR A 107 -15.93 15.02 -6.11
CA TYR A 107 -15.58 14.11 -5.02
C TYR A 107 -15.50 14.92 -3.71
N GLY A 108 -16.64 15.19 -3.11
CA GLY A 108 -16.74 16.02 -1.90
C GLY A 108 -15.89 15.59 -0.71
N ASN A 109 -15.43 14.32 -0.68
CA ASN A 109 -14.62 13.75 0.39
C ASN A 109 -13.15 13.52 -0.01
N ALA A 110 -12.70 13.98 -1.16
CA ALA A 110 -11.35 13.76 -1.70
C ALA A 110 -10.92 12.28 -1.86
N HIS A 111 -11.69 11.32 -1.38
CA HIS A 111 -11.44 9.91 -1.57
C HIS A 111 -11.56 9.54 -3.04
N ARG A 112 -10.61 8.72 -3.53
CA ARG A 112 -10.38 8.45 -4.96
C ARG A 112 -10.04 9.69 -5.78
N GLY A 113 -9.41 10.67 -5.13
CA GLY A 113 -8.87 11.84 -5.76
C GLY A 113 -7.44 11.65 -6.27
N PHE A 114 -6.63 12.71 -6.17
CA PHE A 114 -5.25 12.75 -6.67
C PHE A 114 -4.39 11.56 -6.23
N TYR A 115 -4.59 11.06 -5.01
CA TYR A 115 -3.81 9.94 -4.46
C TYR A 115 -4.18 8.58 -5.08
N HIS A 116 -5.26 8.51 -5.85
CA HIS A 116 -5.67 7.35 -6.62
C HIS A 116 -5.41 7.50 -8.15
N TYR A 117 -4.54 8.42 -8.54
CA TYR A 117 -4.10 8.53 -9.94
C TYR A 117 -2.88 7.66 -10.17
N GLY A 118 -2.86 6.86 -11.23
CA GLY A 118 -1.70 6.01 -11.56
C GLY A 118 -0.40 6.79 -11.69
N ILE A 119 -0.46 8.06 -12.10
CA ILE A 119 0.71 8.94 -12.11
C ILE A 119 1.23 9.26 -10.70
N THR A 120 0.37 9.26 -9.69
CA THR A 120 0.78 9.45 -8.28
C THR A 120 1.56 8.25 -7.79
N ALA A 121 1.11 7.02 -8.09
CA ALA A 121 1.83 5.80 -7.79
C ALA A 121 3.21 5.77 -8.45
N VAL A 122 3.28 6.12 -9.75
CA VAL A 122 4.55 6.22 -10.49
C VAL A 122 5.45 7.30 -9.89
N GLY A 123 4.90 8.47 -9.57
CA GLY A 123 5.64 9.57 -8.95
C GLY A 123 6.18 9.20 -7.56
N ALA A 124 5.35 8.56 -6.72
CA ALA A 124 5.77 8.06 -5.41
C ALA A 124 6.87 7.00 -5.54
N GLY A 125 6.71 6.04 -6.46
CA GLY A 125 7.71 5.02 -6.73
C GLY A 125 9.05 5.62 -7.20
N ALA A 126 9.01 6.58 -8.13
CA ALA A 126 10.18 7.28 -8.63
C ALA A 126 10.87 8.11 -7.53
N LEU A 127 10.10 8.83 -6.71
CA LEU A 127 10.63 9.61 -5.59
C LEU A 127 11.33 8.71 -4.57
N PHE A 128 10.67 7.64 -4.12
CA PHE A 128 11.27 6.75 -3.13
C PHE A 128 12.40 5.89 -3.71
N TYR A 129 12.33 5.49 -4.99
CA TYR A 129 13.47 4.91 -5.69
C TYR A 129 14.70 5.82 -5.61
N TRP A 130 14.53 7.09 -5.96
CA TRP A 130 15.58 8.09 -5.93
C TRP A 130 16.11 8.33 -4.51
N LEU A 131 15.22 8.56 -3.53
CA LEU A 131 15.61 8.76 -2.13
C LEU A 131 16.37 7.55 -1.57
N CYS A 132 15.87 6.33 -1.82
CA CYS A 132 16.49 5.10 -1.34
C CYS A 132 17.83 4.79 -2.06
N SER A 133 18.07 5.35 -3.27
CA SER A 133 19.33 5.19 -3.99
C SER A 133 20.43 6.10 -3.47
N MET A 134 20.10 7.14 -2.71
CA MET A 134 21.07 8.12 -2.23
C MET A 134 21.95 7.58 -1.12
N ARG A 135 23.27 7.76 -1.22
CA ARG A 135 24.18 7.49 -0.11
C ARG A 135 23.94 8.42 1.08
N ARG A 136 23.54 9.66 0.81
CA ARG A 136 23.22 10.68 1.82
C ARG A 136 22.05 11.52 1.33
N VAL A 137 20.94 11.49 2.08
CA VAL A 137 19.73 12.29 1.80
C VAL A 137 19.81 13.64 2.50
N GLY A 138 20.30 13.65 3.74
CA GLY A 138 20.37 14.87 4.56
C GLY A 138 20.79 14.61 5.99
N VAL A 139 20.55 15.58 6.85
CA VAL A 139 20.75 15.46 8.30
C VAL A 139 19.46 15.88 9.00
N VAL A 140 18.95 15.02 9.87
CA VAL A 140 17.75 15.27 10.69
C VAL A 140 18.12 15.09 12.15
N ALA A 141 17.89 16.11 12.96
CA ALA A 141 18.25 16.12 14.38
C ALA A 141 19.72 15.70 14.66
N GLY A 142 20.67 16.09 13.78
CA GLY A 142 22.08 15.73 13.90
C GLY A 142 22.48 14.36 13.34
N PHE A 143 21.52 13.51 12.96
CA PHE A 143 21.78 12.19 12.39
C PHE A 143 21.82 12.22 10.86
N ALA A 144 22.82 11.59 10.26
CA ALA A 144 22.87 11.43 8.80
C ALA A 144 21.79 10.47 8.33
N VAL A 145 20.95 10.95 7.40
CA VAL A 145 19.92 10.15 6.73
C VAL A 145 20.46 9.66 5.40
N SER A 146 20.39 8.37 5.17
CA SER A 146 20.78 7.70 3.91
C SER A 146 19.56 7.06 3.24
N GLY A 147 19.72 6.58 2.01
CA GLY A 147 18.70 5.82 1.32
C GLY A 147 18.32 4.53 2.07
N ALA A 148 19.28 3.89 2.72
CA ALA A 148 19.02 2.76 3.61
C ALA A 148 18.11 3.15 4.78
N THR A 149 18.32 4.31 5.40
CA THR A 149 17.47 4.83 6.47
C THR A 149 16.04 5.07 5.98
N VAL A 150 15.89 5.63 4.76
CA VAL A 150 14.57 5.84 4.13
C VAL A 150 13.87 4.49 3.88
N ALA A 151 14.59 3.51 3.32
CA ALA A 151 14.04 2.18 3.05
C ALA A 151 13.56 1.48 4.33
N ILE A 152 14.32 1.58 5.40
CA ILE A 152 13.97 1.02 6.71
C ILE A 152 12.78 1.74 7.34
N ALA A 153 12.70 3.05 7.22
CA ALA A 153 11.55 3.81 7.70
C ALA A 153 10.26 3.41 6.95
N LEU A 154 10.33 3.24 5.62
CA LEU A 154 9.21 2.73 4.82
C LEU A 154 8.79 1.33 5.27
N ALA A 155 9.77 0.42 5.47
CA ALA A 155 9.51 -0.92 5.93
C ALA A 155 8.85 -0.92 7.32
N PHE A 156 9.36 -0.09 8.24
CA PHE A 156 8.78 0.04 9.58
C PHE A 156 7.31 0.48 9.53
N VAL A 157 7.00 1.53 8.77
CA VAL A 157 5.62 2.01 8.60
C VAL A 157 4.74 0.91 8.00
N ALA A 158 5.21 0.24 6.95
CA ALA A 158 4.49 -0.83 6.28
C ALA A 158 4.18 -2.02 7.22
N VAL A 159 5.20 -2.50 7.95
CA VAL A 159 5.04 -3.59 8.92
C VAL A 159 4.10 -3.18 10.04
N HIS A 160 4.22 -1.95 10.54
CA HIS A 160 3.37 -1.45 11.61
C HIS A 160 1.90 -1.39 11.20
N ILE A 161 1.59 -0.89 9.98
CA ILE A 161 0.24 -0.90 9.43
C ILE A 161 -0.29 -2.34 9.32
N ALA A 162 0.47 -3.23 8.67
CA ALA A 162 0.05 -4.61 8.45
C ALA A 162 -0.22 -5.35 9.76
N LEU A 163 0.69 -5.25 10.73
CA LEU A 163 0.53 -5.89 12.04
C LEU A 163 -0.63 -5.28 12.84
N SER A 164 -0.80 -3.97 12.80
CA SER A 164 -1.92 -3.31 13.49
C SER A 164 -3.26 -3.78 12.93
N VAL A 165 -3.39 -3.89 11.61
CA VAL A 165 -4.61 -4.39 10.94
C VAL A 165 -4.91 -5.83 11.34
N LEU A 166 -3.87 -6.68 11.49
CA LEU A 166 -4.05 -8.08 11.85
C LEU A 166 -4.27 -8.30 13.36
N ILE A 167 -3.56 -7.57 14.20
CA ILE A 167 -3.50 -7.85 15.64
C ILE A 167 -4.60 -7.13 16.41
N LYS A 168 -4.93 -5.88 16.06
CA LYS A 168 -5.96 -5.10 16.79
C LYS A 168 -7.32 -5.81 16.87
N PRO A 169 -7.87 -6.40 15.80
CA PRO A 169 -9.14 -7.12 15.87
C PRO A 169 -9.09 -8.35 16.80
N ILE A 170 -7.94 -9.01 16.87
CA ILE A 170 -7.75 -10.20 17.73
C ILE A 170 -7.70 -9.77 19.19
N LEU A 171 -6.91 -8.76 19.51
CA LEU A 171 -6.76 -8.24 20.88
C LEU A 171 -8.05 -7.57 21.37
N GLY A 172 -8.77 -6.85 20.52
CA GLY A 172 -10.05 -6.21 20.84
C GLY A 172 -11.13 -7.22 21.24
N LYS A 173 -11.11 -8.42 20.66
CA LYS A 173 -12.00 -9.52 21.06
C LYS A 173 -11.62 -10.14 22.42
N MET A 174 -10.39 -9.98 22.85
CA MET A 174 -9.90 -10.60 24.10
C MET A 174 -10.25 -9.79 25.34
N ARG A 175 -10.51 -8.48 25.28
CA ARG A 175 -11.18 -7.69 26.33
C ARG A 175 -11.10 -6.16 26.24
N SER A 176 -12.00 -5.51 26.96
CA SER A 176 -12.16 -4.06 27.18
C SER A 176 -11.00 -3.32 27.90
N GLY A 177 -9.89 -4.00 28.21
CA GLY A 177 -8.68 -3.40 28.83
C GLY A 177 -7.44 -3.38 27.91
N ALA A 178 -7.55 -3.82 26.67
CA ALA A 178 -6.42 -4.00 25.76
C ALA A 178 -6.05 -2.73 24.95
N GLY A 179 -6.65 -1.57 25.22
CA GLY A 179 -6.43 -0.35 24.40
C GLY A 179 -4.96 -0.03 24.16
N ALA A 180 -4.19 0.15 25.22
CA ALA A 180 -2.74 0.44 25.11
C ALA A 180 -1.92 -0.74 24.55
N LEU A 181 -2.27 -1.99 24.89
CA LEU A 181 -1.58 -3.17 24.36
C LEU A 181 -1.83 -3.36 22.87
N GLY A 182 -3.03 -2.99 22.38
CA GLY A 182 -3.36 -3.03 20.96
C GLY A 182 -2.45 -2.17 20.10
N ASP A 183 -1.89 -1.10 20.62
CA ASP A 183 -0.96 -0.21 19.92
C ASP A 183 0.51 -0.58 20.17
N VAL A 184 0.84 -0.97 21.39
CA VAL A 184 2.23 -1.27 21.79
C VAL A 184 2.75 -2.59 21.18
N ILE A 185 1.93 -3.64 21.13
CA ILE A 185 2.35 -4.93 20.58
C ILE A 185 2.72 -4.82 19.09
N PRO A 186 1.88 -4.27 18.18
CA PRO A 186 2.28 -4.08 16.80
C PRO A 186 3.54 -3.23 16.64
N LEU A 187 3.72 -2.20 17.48
CA LEU A 187 4.91 -1.36 17.47
C LEU A 187 6.18 -2.16 17.78
N LEU A 188 6.20 -2.88 18.89
CA LEU A 188 7.36 -3.68 19.33
C LEU A 188 7.69 -4.79 18.33
N VAL A 189 6.68 -5.48 17.81
CA VAL A 189 6.88 -6.51 16.78
C VAL A 189 7.41 -5.91 15.50
N SER A 190 6.94 -4.71 15.09
CA SER A 190 7.45 -4.01 13.92
C SER A 190 8.92 -3.65 14.07
N VAL A 191 9.33 -3.13 15.22
CA VAL A 191 10.75 -2.86 15.52
C VAL A 191 11.58 -4.12 15.43
N GLY A 192 11.09 -5.22 16.03
CA GLY A 192 11.78 -6.51 16.00
C GLY A 192 11.95 -7.07 14.58
N VAL A 193 10.86 -7.12 13.80
CA VAL A 193 10.88 -7.64 12.43
C VAL A 193 11.82 -6.82 11.55
N VAL A 194 11.68 -5.50 11.58
CA VAL A 194 12.53 -4.61 10.77
C VAL A 194 13.98 -4.66 11.23
N GLY A 195 14.23 -4.77 12.55
CA GLY A 195 15.58 -4.94 13.12
C GLY A 195 16.25 -6.22 12.64
N VAL A 196 15.54 -7.36 12.63
CA VAL A 196 16.06 -8.63 12.09
C VAL A 196 16.38 -8.52 10.61
N ILE A 197 15.47 -7.97 9.82
CA ILE A 197 15.70 -7.78 8.37
C ILE A 197 16.91 -6.88 8.15
N TRP A 198 17.00 -5.74 8.84
CA TRP A 198 18.11 -4.81 8.75
C TRP A 198 19.46 -5.48 9.02
N HIS A 199 19.53 -6.26 10.08
CA HIS A 199 20.75 -6.97 10.47
C HIS A 199 21.14 -8.06 9.46
N SER A 200 20.17 -8.60 8.72
CA SER A 200 20.36 -9.69 7.76
C SER A 200 20.57 -9.21 6.32
N LEU A 201 20.44 -7.90 6.05
CA LEU A 201 20.63 -7.35 4.71
C LEU A 201 22.08 -7.43 4.28
N PRO A 202 22.37 -7.79 3.01
CA PRO A 202 23.70 -7.70 2.45
C PRO A 202 24.23 -6.25 2.49
N ALA A 203 25.55 -6.10 2.69
CA ALA A 203 26.17 -4.77 2.73
C ALA A 203 26.03 -3.98 1.42
N ASP A 204 25.87 -4.69 0.29
CA ASP A 204 25.67 -4.18 -1.05
C ASP A 204 24.19 -4.15 -1.49
N ALA A 205 23.24 -4.26 -0.52
CA ALA A 205 21.82 -4.27 -0.82
C ALA A 205 21.39 -3.02 -1.62
N ASN A 206 20.66 -3.26 -2.71
CA ASN A 206 20.11 -2.17 -3.52
C ASN A 206 18.80 -1.66 -2.92
N TYR A 207 18.89 -0.65 -2.07
CA TYR A 207 17.76 -0.05 -1.41
C TYR A 207 16.81 0.70 -2.35
N ALA A 208 17.27 1.10 -3.55
CA ALA A 208 16.41 1.73 -4.55
C ALA A 208 15.22 0.83 -4.94
N LEU A 209 15.43 -0.50 -4.95
CA LEU A 209 14.38 -1.47 -5.23
C LEU A 209 13.26 -1.46 -4.19
N VAL A 210 13.60 -1.14 -2.95
CA VAL A 210 12.62 -0.99 -1.86
C VAL A 210 11.71 0.20 -2.11
N GLY A 211 12.28 1.33 -2.55
CA GLY A 211 11.50 2.50 -2.95
C GLY A 211 10.61 2.22 -4.17
N LEU A 212 11.13 1.48 -5.16
CA LEU A 212 10.34 1.04 -6.31
C LEU A 212 9.16 0.15 -5.87
N ALA A 213 9.41 -0.79 -4.96
CA ALA A 213 8.38 -1.69 -4.43
C ALA A 213 7.23 -0.93 -3.76
N PHE A 214 7.50 0.21 -3.11
CA PHE A 214 6.46 1.08 -2.56
C PHE A 214 5.52 1.60 -3.65
N GLY A 215 6.07 2.14 -4.75
CA GLY A 215 5.28 2.62 -5.87
C GLY A 215 4.50 1.50 -6.59
N VAL A 216 5.11 0.31 -6.71
CA VAL A 216 4.44 -0.87 -7.25
C VAL A 216 3.25 -1.27 -6.38
N GLY A 217 3.42 -1.30 -5.06
CA GLY A 217 2.31 -1.57 -4.14
C GLY A 217 1.18 -0.55 -4.29
N TRP A 218 1.52 0.73 -4.34
CA TRP A 218 0.55 1.81 -4.57
C TRP A 218 -0.21 1.61 -5.89
N PHE A 219 0.50 1.35 -7.00
CA PHE A 219 -0.13 1.10 -8.30
C PHE A 219 -1.03 -0.14 -8.31
N ILE A 220 -0.66 -1.19 -7.59
CA ILE A 220 -1.48 -2.41 -7.43
C ILE A 220 -2.79 -2.09 -6.70
N HIS A 221 -2.77 -1.20 -5.72
CA HIS A 221 -3.99 -0.72 -5.06
C HIS A 221 -4.96 -0.11 -6.08
N GLU A 222 -4.52 0.87 -6.83
CA GLU A 222 -5.35 1.57 -7.83
C GLU A 222 -5.85 0.62 -8.92
N LEU A 223 -4.98 -0.30 -9.37
CA LEU A 223 -5.39 -1.34 -10.30
C LEU A 223 -6.46 -2.25 -9.69
N GLY A 224 -6.33 -2.61 -8.42
CA GLY A 224 -7.34 -3.37 -7.67
C GLY A 224 -8.69 -2.66 -7.62
N ASP A 225 -8.68 -1.36 -7.37
CA ASP A 225 -9.89 -0.53 -7.35
C ASP A 225 -10.59 -0.45 -8.70
N CYS A 226 -9.85 -0.55 -9.81
CA CYS A 226 -10.45 -0.67 -11.14
C CYS A 226 -11.30 -1.96 -11.31
N PHE A 227 -11.14 -2.97 -10.45
CA PHE A 227 -11.97 -4.17 -10.44
C PHE A 227 -13.20 -4.06 -9.53
N THR A 228 -13.41 -2.89 -8.91
CA THR A 228 -14.56 -2.68 -8.03
C THR A 228 -15.73 -1.99 -8.73
N THR A 229 -16.90 -2.01 -8.08
CA THR A 229 -18.15 -1.39 -8.60
C THR A 229 -17.99 0.10 -8.85
N ASP A 230 -17.15 0.78 -8.08
CA ASP A 230 -16.97 2.23 -8.21
C ASP A 230 -15.90 2.58 -9.25
N GLY A 231 -14.95 1.70 -9.50
CA GLY A 231 -13.83 1.94 -10.40
C GLY A 231 -12.79 2.90 -9.80
N ASP A 232 -11.79 3.28 -10.58
CA ASP A 232 -10.75 4.20 -10.13
C ASP A 232 -10.26 5.11 -11.26
N PRO A 233 -9.94 6.40 -11.00
CA PRO A 233 -9.44 7.32 -12.00
C PRO A 233 -7.94 7.12 -12.31
N ILE A 234 -7.49 5.87 -12.43
CA ILE A 234 -6.08 5.48 -12.62
C ILE A 234 -5.41 6.19 -13.81
N LEU A 235 -6.17 6.56 -14.85
CA LEU A 235 -5.65 7.23 -16.04
C LEU A 235 -5.58 8.75 -15.89
N ALA A 236 -6.05 9.34 -14.78
CA ALA A 236 -5.91 10.78 -14.57
C ALA A 236 -4.42 11.17 -14.49
N PRO A 237 -4.05 12.35 -15.00
CA PRO A 237 -4.87 13.44 -15.52
C PRO A 237 -5.20 13.38 -17.03
N LEU A 238 -5.16 12.22 -17.66
CA LEU A 238 -5.53 12.10 -19.08
C LEU A 238 -7.03 12.34 -19.25
N ARG A 239 -7.37 13.21 -20.20
CA ARG A 239 -8.78 13.53 -20.50
C ARG A 239 -9.40 12.46 -21.38
N ILE A 240 -10.34 11.70 -20.82
CA ILE A 240 -11.10 10.68 -21.52
C ILE A 240 -12.56 11.15 -21.64
N ARG A 241 -13.07 11.27 -22.84
CA ARG A 241 -14.44 11.77 -23.11
C ARG A 241 -14.74 13.12 -22.45
N GLY A 242 -13.74 14.00 -22.38
CA GLY A 242 -13.84 15.33 -21.78
C GLY A 242 -13.72 15.35 -20.24
N LYS A 243 -13.66 14.21 -19.59
CA LYS A 243 -13.43 14.06 -18.14
C LYS A 243 -11.97 13.79 -17.85
N MET A 244 -11.40 14.44 -16.86
CA MET A 244 -10.09 14.11 -16.33
C MET A 244 -10.17 12.93 -15.35
N MET A 245 -11.23 12.90 -14.54
CA MET A 245 -11.48 11.87 -13.56
C MET A 245 -12.43 10.81 -14.15
N TYR A 246 -11.91 10.04 -15.10
CA TYR A 246 -12.64 8.94 -15.72
C TYR A 246 -12.39 7.65 -14.96
N ASP A 247 -13.41 7.14 -14.25
CA ASP A 247 -13.32 5.89 -13.50
C ASP A 247 -13.19 4.71 -14.48
N VAL A 248 -12.05 4.06 -14.44
CA VAL A 248 -11.80 2.80 -15.16
C VAL A 248 -12.44 1.67 -14.35
N ARG A 249 -13.22 0.82 -15.02
CA ARG A 249 -13.89 -0.34 -14.41
C ARG A 249 -13.71 -1.55 -15.29
N PHE A 250 -13.06 -2.58 -14.77
CA PHE A 250 -12.90 -3.85 -15.49
C PHE A 250 -14.02 -4.84 -15.14
N LEU A 251 -14.25 -5.08 -13.86
CA LEU A 251 -15.28 -5.99 -13.35
C LEU A 251 -15.96 -5.35 -12.14
N PRO A 252 -17.31 -5.28 -12.09
CA PRO A 252 -18.00 -4.62 -10.98
C PRO A 252 -18.09 -5.55 -9.77
N ILE A 253 -16.98 -5.79 -9.08
CA ILE A 253 -16.94 -6.62 -7.88
C ILE A 253 -17.25 -5.73 -6.67
N ALA A 254 -18.22 -6.14 -5.86
CA ALA A 254 -18.56 -5.41 -4.65
C ALA A 254 -17.41 -5.54 -3.62
N SER A 255 -16.93 -4.39 -3.14
CA SER A 255 -15.93 -4.29 -2.08
C SER A 255 -16.39 -4.98 -0.81
N GLY A 256 -15.50 -5.78 -0.20
CA GLY A 256 -15.85 -6.58 0.99
C GLY A 256 -16.91 -7.65 0.72
N GLY A 257 -17.32 -7.82 -0.55
CA GLY A 257 -18.36 -8.75 -0.96
C GLY A 257 -17.92 -10.23 -0.97
N ALA A 258 -18.89 -11.11 -1.28
CA ALA A 258 -18.64 -12.55 -1.29
C ALA A 258 -17.57 -12.96 -2.33
N VAL A 259 -17.58 -12.35 -3.52
CA VAL A 259 -16.60 -12.65 -4.58
C VAL A 259 -15.19 -12.31 -4.14
N GLU A 260 -15.00 -11.16 -3.52
CA GLU A 260 -13.69 -10.76 -2.98
C GLU A 260 -13.22 -11.74 -1.90
N LYS A 261 -14.07 -12.05 -0.92
CA LYS A 261 -13.71 -12.89 0.24
C LYS A 261 -13.58 -14.36 -0.08
N MET A 262 -14.41 -14.89 -0.98
CA MET A 262 -14.49 -16.33 -1.25
C MET A 262 -13.73 -16.77 -2.51
N VAL A 263 -13.41 -15.85 -3.39
CA VAL A 263 -12.72 -16.16 -4.66
C VAL A 263 -11.38 -15.44 -4.75
N ILE A 264 -11.37 -14.09 -4.68
CA ILE A 264 -10.16 -13.33 -4.98
C ILE A 264 -9.11 -13.51 -3.87
N ALA A 265 -9.47 -13.27 -2.62
CA ALA A 265 -8.51 -13.39 -1.52
C ALA A 265 -7.96 -14.83 -1.37
N PRO A 266 -8.76 -15.91 -1.44
CA PRO A 266 -8.25 -17.26 -1.47
C PRO A 266 -7.35 -17.56 -2.68
N LEU A 267 -7.70 -17.07 -3.87
CA LEU A 267 -6.86 -17.24 -5.06
C LEU A 267 -5.48 -16.57 -4.89
N LEU A 268 -5.44 -15.36 -4.35
CA LEU A 268 -4.18 -14.68 -4.05
C LEU A 268 -3.34 -15.46 -3.04
N ILE A 269 -3.97 -16.03 -2.00
CA ILE A 269 -3.28 -16.90 -1.03
C ILE A 269 -2.69 -18.13 -1.71
N VAL A 270 -3.45 -18.78 -2.63
CA VAL A 270 -2.95 -19.93 -3.40
C VAL A 270 -1.75 -19.53 -4.25
N VAL A 271 -1.79 -18.38 -4.93
CA VAL A 271 -0.65 -17.87 -5.73
C VAL A 271 0.56 -17.63 -4.83
N ILE A 272 0.37 -17.02 -3.65
CA ILE A 272 1.45 -16.78 -2.67
C ILE A 272 2.06 -18.11 -2.23
N ILE A 273 1.24 -19.06 -1.81
CA ILE A 273 1.69 -20.38 -1.35
C ILE A 273 2.46 -21.11 -2.46
N TRP A 274 1.91 -21.12 -3.68
CA TRP A 274 2.55 -21.76 -4.81
C TRP A 274 3.89 -21.09 -5.15
N ALA A 275 3.97 -19.76 -5.16
CA ALA A 275 5.21 -19.06 -5.39
C ALA A 275 6.26 -19.33 -4.30
N LEU A 276 5.83 -19.45 -3.02
CA LEU A 276 6.73 -19.85 -1.93
C LEU A 276 7.25 -21.25 -2.09
N PHE A 277 6.42 -22.24 -2.46
CA PHE A 277 6.86 -23.60 -2.74
C PHE A 277 7.86 -23.65 -3.89
N THR A 278 7.59 -22.92 -4.97
CA THR A 278 8.50 -22.83 -6.11
C THR A 278 9.83 -22.20 -5.70
N LEU A 279 9.78 -21.16 -4.85
CA LEU A 279 10.99 -20.52 -4.34
C LEU A 279 11.86 -21.46 -3.50
N VAL A 280 11.24 -22.24 -2.61
CA VAL A 280 11.95 -23.22 -1.76
C VAL A 280 12.49 -24.39 -2.60
N GLY A 281 11.78 -24.79 -3.63
CA GLY A 281 12.24 -25.86 -4.54
C GLY A 281 13.32 -25.44 -5.53
N VAL A 282 13.56 -24.14 -5.69
CA VAL A 282 14.63 -23.56 -6.54
C VAL A 282 15.92 -23.27 -5.73
N LEU A 283 15.81 -23.19 -4.41
CA LEU A 283 16.93 -23.04 -3.48
C LEU A 283 17.44 -24.41 -3.02
#